data_fd02c75a212d56ba23527fd1bdfdccb5
#
_entry.id   fd02c75a212d56ba23527fd1bdfdccb5
#
_cell.length_a   1.000
_cell.length_b   1.000
_cell.length_c   1.000
_cell.angle_alpha   90.00
_cell.angle_beta   90.00
_cell.angle_gamma   90.00
#
_symmetry.space_group_name_H-M   'P 1'
#
loop_
_entity.id
_entity.type
_entity.pdbx_description
1 polymer ?
#
loop_
_entity_poly.entity_id
_entity_poly.type
_entity_poly.pdbx_seq_one_letter_code
_entity_poly.pdbx_strand_id
1 'polypeptide(L)'
;MTDFTPPPWYAYIDLEQVANDDIKLLAAIIGDDLTKRIICEFPKGTTFVIPQNCIIAAKRRYIKNTYDGSKYSRRKLALECDVSENYIFRTVRRKL
;
A
#
# COMPACT_ATOMS: atom_id res chain seq x y z
N MET A 1 -17.65 -8.82 -6.43
CA MET A 1 -17.25 -7.59 -7.15
C MET A 1 -18.44 -6.97 -7.83
N THR A 2 -18.73 -5.72 -7.56
CA THR A 2 -19.84 -5.02 -8.21
C THR A 2 -19.49 -4.70 -9.66
N ASP A 3 -20.49 -4.90 -10.54
CA ASP A 3 -20.32 -4.52 -11.94
C ASP A 3 -20.23 -3.01 -12.07
N PHE A 4 -19.20 -2.56 -12.75
CA PHE A 4 -19.00 -1.15 -13.00
C PHE A 4 -19.57 -0.80 -14.37
N THR A 5 -20.52 0.14 -14.40
CA THR A 5 -21.05 0.69 -15.64
C THR A 5 -20.43 2.07 -15.85
N PRO A 6 -19.56 2.24 -16.85
CA PRO A 6 -18.93 3.53 -17.07
C PRO A 6 -19.95 4.62 -17.42
N PRO A 7 -19.79 5.82 -16.86
CA PRO A 7 -20.63 6.95 -17.29
C PRO A 7 -20.28 7.36 -18.74
N PRO A 8 -21.19 8.11 -19.41
CA PRO A 8 -20.94 8.52 -20.80
C PRO A 8 -19.66 9.31 -21.01
N TRP A 9 -19.19 10.04 -20.01
CA TRP A 9 -17.98 10.87 -20.09
C TRP A 9 -16.71 10.12 -19.71
N TYR A 10 -16.79 8.83 -19.41
CA TYR A 10 -15.63 8.03 -18.95
C TYR A 10 -14.47 8.06 -19.93
N ALA A 11 -14.76 7.94 -21.23
CA ALA A 11 -13.74 7.91 -22.26
C ALA A 11 -13.01 9.25 -22.42
N TYR A 12 -13.58 10.32 -21.88
CA TYR A 12 -13.00 11.67 -21.96
C TYR A 12 -12.09 12.01 -20.78
N ILE A 13 -11.96 11.12 -19.81
CA ILE A 13 -11.03 11.33 -18.70
C ILE A 13 -9.61 11.26 -19.24
N ASP A 14 -8.86 12.35 -19.06
CA ASP A 14 -7.46 12.44 -19.47
C ASP A 14 -6.59 12.53 -18.23
N LEU A 15 -5.94 11.43 -17.90
CA LEU A 15 -5.10 11.34 -16.70
C LEU A 15 -3.85 12.22 -16.80
N GLU A 16 -3.39 12.53 -18.01
CA GLU A 16 -2.25 13.41 -18.19
C GLU A 16 -2.55 14.85 -17.79
N GLN A 17 -3.82 15.25 -17.91
CA GLN A 17 -4.25 16.60 -17.54
C GLN A 17 -4.61 16.72 -16.06
N VAL A 18 -4.65 15.63 -15.34
CA VAL A 18 -4.94 15.66 -13.90
C VAL A 18 -3.75 16.27 -13.16
N ALA A 19 -3.98 17.41 -12.50
CA ALA A 19 -2.94 18.12 -11.77
C ALA A 19 -2.74 17.55 -10.36
N ASN A 20 -2.66 16.24 -10.23
CA ASN A 20 -2.51 15.56 -8.95
C ASN A 20 -1.47 14.47 -9.10
N ASP A 21 -0.34 14.63 -8.45
CA ASP A 21 0.78 13.68 -8.54
C ASP A 21 0.44 12.31 -7.96
N ASP A 22 -0.41 12.26 -6.94
CA ASP A 22 -0.83 10.98 -6.36
C ASP A 22 -1.67 10.16 -7.33
N ILE A 23 -2.55 10.81 -8.09
CA ILE A 23 -3.33 10.15 -9.14
C ILE A 23 -2.41 9.64 -10.26
N LYS A 24 -1.43 10.44 -10.64
CA LYS A 24 -0.45 10.02 -11.65
C LYS A 24 0.37 8.84 -11.19
N LEU A 25 0.79 8.84 -9.93
CA LEU A 25 1.51 7.71 -9.34
C LEU A 25 0.62 6.47 -9.28
N LEU A 26 -0.63 6.63 -8.89
CA LEU A 26 -1.59 5.53 -8.85
C LEU A 26 -1.76 4.91 -10.24
N ALA A 27 -1.91 5.74 -11.28
CA ALA A 27 -2.03 5.27 -12.66
C ALA A 27 -0.79 4.50 -13.11
N ALA A 28 0.40 4.92 -12.67
CA ALA A 28 1.64 4.23 -12.98
C ALA A 28 1.71 2.83 -12.33
N ILE A 29 1.05 2.65 -11.18
CA ILE A 29 1.09 1.40 -10.42
C ILE A 29 0.01 0.43 -10.90
N ILE A 30 -1.24 0.89 -11.04
CA ILE A 30 -2.39 0.02 -11.32
C ILE A 30 -2.94 0.13 -12.74
N GLY A 31 -2.43 1.08 -13.53
CA GLY A 31 -2.88 1.31 -14.89
C GLY A 31 -3.99 2.35 -14.98
N ASP A 32 -4.19 2.84 -16.20
CA ASP A 32 -5.11 3.94 -16.45
C ASP A 32 -6.57 3.54 -16.26
N ASP A 33 -6.96 2.35 -16.68
CA ASP A 33 -8.36 1.91 -16.60
C ASP A 33 -8.85 1.81 -15.16
N LEU A 34 -8.06 1.18 -14.30
CA LEU A 34 -8.43 1.06 -12.88
C LEU A 34 -8.41 2.41 -12.18
N THR A 35 -7.47 3.28 -12.53
CA THR A 35 -7.41 4.64 -11.98
C THR A 35 -8.63 5.44 -12.37
N LYS A 36 -9.05 5.38 -13.63
CA LYS A 36 -10.27 6.04 -14.09
C LYS A 36 -11.51 5.52 -13.36
N ARG A 37 -11.57 4.22 -13.12
CA ARG A 37 -12.67 3.61 -12.38
C ARG A 37 -12.74 4.14 -10.95
N ILE A 38 -11.60 4.25 -10.27
CA ILE A 38 -11.54 4.83 -8.93
C ILE A 38 -12.06 6.26 -8.93
N ILE A 39 -11.62 7.07 -9.90
CA ILE A 39 -12.08 8.46 -10.02
C ILE A 39 -13.60 8.52 -10.15
N CYS A 40 -14.20 7.58 -10.89
CA CYS A 40 -15.65 7.58 -11.12
C CYS A 40 -16.44 7.05 -9.93
N GLU A 41 -15.93 6.05 -9.21
CA GLU A 41 -16.69 5.36 -8.17
C GLU A 41 -16.65 6.06 -6.82
N PHE A 42 -15.61 6.85 -6.55
CA PHE A 42 -15.50 7.55 -5.27
C PHE A 42 -16.16 8.92 -5.34
N PRO A 43 -16.78 9.37 -4.23
CA PRO A 43 -17.38 10.70 -4.19
C PRO A 43 -16.39 11.79 -4.52
N LYS A 44 -16.86 12.82 -5.20
CA LYS A 44 -16.06 13.96 -5.58
C LYS A 44 -15.42 14.60 -4.34
N GLY A 45 -14.13 14.86 -4.40
CA GLY A 45 -13.37 15.42 -3.29
C GLY A 45 -12.86 14.40 -2.28
N THR A 46 -13.05 13.09 -2.54
CA THR A 46 -12.51 12.06 -1.65
C THR A 46 -10.99 12.12 -1.65
N THR A 47 -10.42 12.07 -0.45
CA THR A 47 -8.97 12.05 -0.23
C THR A 47 -8.57 10.72 0.42
N PHE A 48 -7.53 10.10 -0.11
CA PHE A 48 -6.97 8.89 0.47
C PHE A 48 -5.70 9.20 1.24
N VAL A 49 -5.58 8.60 2.41
CA VAL A 49 -4.34 8.62 3.19
C VAL A 49 -3.95 7.17 3.46
N ILE A 50 -2.72 6.82 3.08
CA ILE A 50 -2.21 5.48 3.39
C ILE A 50 -1.67 5.53 4.82
N PRO A 51 -2.30 4.83 5.77
CA PRO A 51 -1.87 4.91 7.17
C PRO A 51 -0.58 4.10 7.37
N GLN A 52 0.42 4.74 7.96
CA GLN A 52 1.67 4.05 8.30
C GLN A 52 1.42 2.86 9.24
N ASN A 53 0.41 2.97 10.08
CA ASN A 53 0.11 1.94 11.08
C ASN A 53 -0.20 0.58 10.46
N CYS A 54 -0.86 0.53 9.30
CA CYS A 54 -1.17 -0.76 8.67
C CYS A 54 0.10 -1.42 8.13
N ILE A 55 1.06 -0.66 7.63
CA ILE A 55 2.34 -1.17 7.17
C ILE A 55 3.17 -1.67 8.35
N ILE A 56 3.22 -0.90 9.43
CA ILE A 56 3.94 -1.27 10.65
C ILE A 56 3.36 -2.54 11.25
N ALA A 57 2.03 -2.63 11.32
CA ALA A 57 1.35 -3.82 11.86
C ALA A 57 1.63 -5.05 10.98
N ALA A 58 1.61 -4.90 9.66
CA ALA A 58 1.91 -5.99 8.73
C ALA A 58 3.35 -6.49 8.90
N LYS A 59 4.31 -5.57 8.99
CA LYS A 59 5.71 -5.91 9.23
C LYS A 59 5.91 -6.67 10.53
N ARG A 60 5.26 -6.21 11.61
CA ARG A 60 5.33 -6.88 12.91
C ARG A 60 4.78 -8.30 12.87
N ARG A 61 3.65 -8.50 12.23
CA ARG A 61 3.05 -9.84 12.08
C ARG A 61 3.96 -10.76 11.28
N TYR A 62 4.49 -10.26 10.18
CA TYR A 62 5.41 -11.01 9.35
C TYR A 62 6.66 -11.44 10.13
N ILE A 63 7.26 -10.51 10.86
CA ILE A 63 8.45 -10.76 11.68
C ILE A 63 8.14 -11.84 12.74
N LYS A 64 7.03 -11.71 13.47
CA LYS A 64 6.65 -12.66 14.52
C LYS A 64 6.39 -14.06 13.97
N ASN A 65 5.81 -14.15 12.78
CA ASN A 65 5.50 -15.44 12.17
C ASN A 65 6.71 -16.09 11.50
N THR A 66 7.71 -15.32 11.13
CA THR A 66 8.82 -15.81 10.29
C THR A 66 10.13 -16.00 11.07
N TYR A 67 10.33 -15.21 12.13
CA TYR A 67 11.58 -15.25 12.89
C TYR A 67 11.75 -16.60 13.58
N ASP A 68 12.87 -17.28 13.31
CA ASP A 68 13.19 -18.59 13.85
C ASP A 68 14.21 -18.57 14.97
N GLY A 69 14.65 -17.38 15.38
CA GLY A 69 15.68 -17.21 16.43
C GLY A 69 17.09 -17.14 15.92
N SER A 70 17.34 -17.45 14.64
CA SER A 70 18.67 -17.44 14.08
C SER A 70 19.14 -16.03 13.70
N LYS A 71 20.46 -15.84 13.68
CA LYS A 71 21.06 -14.61 13.21
C LYS A 71 20.76 -14.35 11.73
N TYR A 72 20.70 -15.41 10.93
CA TYR A 72 20.36 -15.32 9.52
C TYR A 72 18.94 -14.79 9.33
N SER A 73 17.97 -15.36 10.04
CA SER A 73 16.57 -14.94 10.00
C SER A 73 16.44 -13.46 10.39
N ARG A 74 17.13 -13.04 11.45
CA ARG A 74 17.12 -11.67 11.92
C ARG A 74 17.59 -10.69 10.84
N ARG A 75 18.72 -10.99 10.20
CA ARG A 75 19.26 -10.14 9.13
C ARG A 75 18.37 -10.10 7.91
N LYS A 76 17.84 -11.25 7.52
CA LYS A 76 16.95 -11.35 6.38
C LYS A 76 15.68 -10.52 6.59
N LEU A 77 15.05 -10.64 7.76
CA LEU A 77 13.86 -9.89 8.10
C LEU A 77 14.12 -8.38 8.15
N ALA A 78 15.26 -7.99 8.71
CA ALA A 78 15.65 -6.58 8.75
C ALA A 78 15.75 -5.98 7.35
N LEU A 79 16.33 -6.70 6.40
CA LEU A 79 16.41 -6.27 5.01
C LEU A 79 15.04 -6.26 4.32
N GLU A 80 14.26 -7.30 4.50
CA GLU A 80 12.94 -7.41 3.88
C GLU A 80 11.97 -6.32 4.36
N CYS A 81 12.02 -6.00 5.63
CA CYS A 81 11.12 -5.01 6.24
C CYS A 81 11.70 -3.60 6.28
N ASP A 82 12.94 -3.42 5.84
CA ASP A 82 13.65 -2.15 5.88
C ASP A 82 13.68 -1.57 7.31
N VAL A 83 14.13 -2.38 8.25
CA VAL A 83 14.24 -2.02 9.66
C VAL A 83 15.58 -2.51 10.20
N SER A 84 15.96 -2.03 11.39
CA SER A 84 17.19 -2.48 12.04
C SER A 84 17.03 -3.89 12.64
N GLU A 85 18.15 -4.60 12.84
CA GLU A 85 18.12 -5.88 13.55
C GLU A 85 17.63 -5.72 14.99
N ASN A 86 17.91 -4.59 15.62
CA ASN A 86 17.39 -4.26 16.95
C ASN A 86 15.86 -4.19 16.95
N TYR A 87 15.28 -3.65 15.90
CA TYR A 87 13.83 -3.60 15.74
C TYR A 87 13.23 -5.01 15.70
N ILE A 88 13.90 -5.95 15.00
CA ILE A 88 13.47 -7.35 14.97
C ILE A 88 13.43 -7.93 16.38
N PHE A 89 14.51 -7.76 17.15
CA PHE A 89 14.58 -8.21 18.53
C PHE A 89 13.46 -7.66 19.39
N ARG A 90 13.24 -6.35 19.32
CA ARG A 90 12.20 -5.69 20.12
C ARG A 90 10.82 -6.17 19.74
N THR A 91 10.59 -6.40 18.45
CA THR A 91 9.28 -6.85 17.95
C THR A 91 8.93 -8.23 18.47
N VAL A 92 9.87 -9.19 18.41
CA VAL A 92 9.59 -10.57 18.84
C VAL A 92 9.54 -10.71 20.36
N ARG A 93 10.16 -9.79 21.10
CA ARG A 93 10.11 -9.78 22.58
C ARG A 93 8.84 -9.15 23.14
N ARG A 94 8.13 -8.36 22.33
CA ARG A 94 6.89 -7.76 22.76
C ARG A 94 5.79 -8.80 22.91
N LYS A 95 5.18 -8.83 24.05
CA LYS A 95 3.91 -9.54 24.22
C LYS A 95 2.78 -8.68 23.69
N LEU A 96 1.93 -9.28 22.92
CA LEU A 96 0.71 -8.60 22.47
C LEU A 96 -0.33 -8.62 23.56
#